data_d4955b3a93fc6b1dc586666ca53868fa
#
_entry.id   d4955b3a93fc6b1dc586666ca53868fa
#
_cell.length_a   1.000
_cell.length_b   1.000
_cell.length_c   1.000
_cell.angle_alpha   90.00
_cell.angle_beta   90.00
_cell.angle_gamma   90.00
#
_symmetry.space_group_name_H-M   'P 1'
#
loop_
_entity.id
_entity.type
_entity.pdbx_description
1 polymer ?
#
loop_
_entity_poly.entity_id
_entity_poly.type
_entity_poly.pdbx_seq_one_letter_code
_entity_poly.pdbx_strand_id
1 'polypeptide(L)'
;DRQRMVRLCEYESKYAFLLLAMVAIPMIAEMDTILQWWLDEVPAYTSMFCRMMLVAVLCDQISIGLTSANQAIGKIRTYTLVFYTLKLLVIVAGWMCLHYGLPIVSIMWCYVLVELATSIVRLPLMKMIAGLEIWPFIMHVFARIAAPCAVMSVVCYAITQHIELPYRIFITTAASVLL
;
A
#
# COMPACT_ATOMS: atom_id res chain seq x y z
N ASP A 1 -1.35 -27.17 -10.85
CA ASP A 1 0.10 -27.08 -10.71
C ASP A 1 0.45 -25.96 -9.71
N ARG A 2 0.69 -26.38 -8.46
CA ARG A 2 0.83 -25.50 -7.30
C ARG A 2 1.98 -24.50 -7.43
N GLN A 3 3.12 -24.94 -7.94
CA GLN A 3 4.29 -24.08 -8.12
C GLN A 3 4.03 -22.97 -9.15
N ARG A 4 3.24 -23.30 -10.18
CA ARG A 4 2.85 -22.31 -11.18
C ARG A 4 1.91 -21.25 -10.58
N MET A 5 0.97 -21.66 -9.72
CA MET A 5 0.09 -20.74 -9.01
C MET A 5 0.89 -19.78 -8.10
N VAL A 6 1.83 -20.29 -7.30
CA VAL A 6 2.66 -19.47 -6.42
C VAL A 6 3.46 -18.43 -7.22
N ARG A 7 4.09 -18.84 -8.32
CA ARG A 7 4.81 -17.89 -9.20
C ARG A 7 3.89 -16.81 -9.77
N LEU A 8 2.68 -17.17 -10.19
CA LEU A 8 1.72 -16.18 -10.68
C LEU A 8 1.34 -15.17 -9.60
N CYS A 9 1.15 -15.63 -8.35
CA CYS A 9 0.88 -14.73 -7.22
C CYS A 9 2.04 -13.77 -6.91
N GLU A 10 3.28 -14.27 -7.02
CA GLU A 10 4.48 -13.42 -6.86
C GLU A 10 4.54 -12.35 -7.96
N TYR A 11 4.28 -12.70 -9.22
CA TYR A 11 4.23 -11.74 -10.32
C TYR A 11 3.10 -10.74 -10.16
N GLU A 12 1.90 -11.20 -9.82
CA GLU A 12 0.73 -10.34 -9.60
C GLU A 12 1.01 -9.32 -8.49
N SER A 13 1.46 -9.76 -7.32
CA SER A 13 1.79 -8.86 -6.19
C SER A 13 2.86 -7.85 -6.59
N LYS A 14 3.92 -8.29 -7.26
CA LYS A 14 5.02 -7.44 -7.70
C LYS A 14 4.55 -6.37 -8.68
N TYR A 15 3.87 -6.77 -9.76
CA TYR A 15 3.44 -5.83 -10.78
C TYR A 15 2.33 -4.90 -10.31
N ALA A 16 1.37 -5.40 -9.52
CA ALA A 16 0.32 -4.57 -8.93
C ALA A 16 0.91 -3.50 -8.01
N PHE A 17 1.88 -3.88 -7.17
CA PHE A 17 2.58 -2.92 -6.31
C PHE A 17 3.35 -1.89 -7.12
N LEU A 18 4.16 -2.31 -8.11
CA LEU A 18 4.98 -1.39 -8.91
C LEU A 18 4.13 -0.42 -9.72
N LEU A 19 3.05 -0.90 -10.35
CA LEU A 19 2.13 -0.05 -11.10
C LEU A 19 1.45 0.98 -10.19
N LEU A 20 1.05 0.56 -9.00
CA LEU A 20 0.48 1.50 -8.04
C LEU A 20 1.54 2.48 -7.51
N ALA A 21 2.75 2.00 -7.19
CA ALA A 21 3.84 2.82 -6.67
C ALA A 21 4.26 3.92 -7.66
N MET A 22 4.25 3.59 -8.96
CA MET A 22 4.55 4.52 -10.05
C MET A 22 3.65 5.76 -10.05
N VAL A 23 2.41 5.62 -9.59
CA VAL A 23 1.46 6.73 -9.44
C VAL A 23 1.45 7.27 -8.02
N ALA A 24 1.46 6.39 -7.02
CA ALA A 24 1.31 6.77 -5.62
C ALA A 24 2.51 7.55 -5.08
N ILE A 25 3.74 7.20 -5.46
CA ILE A 25 4.96 7.88 -4.98
C ILE A 25 4.98 9.37 -5.38
N PRO A 26 4.82 9.74 -6.67
CA PRO A 26 4.73 11.14 -7.05
C PRO A 26 3.50 11.85 -6.44
N MET A 27 2.36 11.16 -6.31
CA MET A 27 1.19 11.74 -5.63
C MET A 27 1.47 12.02 -4.15
N ILE A 28 2.16 11.14 -3.44
CA ILE A 28 2.56 11.36 -2.04
C ILE A 28 3.49 12.57 -1.93
N ALA A 29 4.44 12.70 -2.86
CA ALA A 29 5.39 13.82 -2.87
C ALA A 29 4.70 15.17 -3.11
N GLU A 30 3.78 15.21 -4.09
CA GLU A 30 3.10 16.43 -4.56
C GLU A 30 1.68 16.61 -4.00
N MET A 31 1.32 15.92 -2.91
CA MET A 31 -0.04 15.90 -2.39
C MET A 31 -0.59 17.29 -2.08
N ASP A 32 0.24 18.18 -1.53
CA ASP A 32 -0.19 19.55 -1.22
C ASP A 32 -0.53 20.34 -2.48
N THR A 33 0.28 20.21 -3.53
CA THR A 33 0.05 20.85 -4.83
C THR A 33 -1.23 20.33 -5.50
N ILE A 34 -1.44 19.01 -5.44
CA ILE A 34 -2.64 18.37 -6.02
C ILE A 34 -3.90 18.87 -5.32
N LEU A 35 -3.88 18.92 -3.99
CA LEU A 35 -5.03 19.36 -3.21
C LEU A 35 -5.34 20.84 -3.43
N GLN A 36 -4.33 21.70 -3.55
CA GLN A 36 -4.50 23.12 -3.85
C GLN A 36 -5.07 23.36 -5.26
N TRP A 37 -4.83 22.46 -6.22
CA TRP A 37 -5.43 22.58 -7.56
C TRP A 37 -6.88 22.13 -7.58
N TRP A 38 -7.27 21.23 -6.70
CA TRP A 38 -8.60 20.64 -6.69
C TRP A 38 -9.56 21.29 -5.70
N LEU A 39 -9.05 21.84 -4.60
CA LEU A 39 -9.83 22.44 -3.53
C LEU A 39 -9.50 23.92 -3.40
N ASP A 40 -10.53 24.76 -3.31
CA ASP A 40 -10.36 26.20 -3.04
C ASP A 40 -9.75 26.43 -1.65
N GLU A 41 -10.18 25.65 -0.64
CA GLU A 41 -9.60 25.62 0.70
C GLU A 41 -9.28 24.18 1.08
N VAL A 42 -8.01 23.92 1.43
CA VAL A 42 -7.55 22.59 1.87
C VAL A 42 -7.76 22.47 3.39
N PRO A 43 -8.67 21.60 3.87
CA PRO A 43 -8.90 21.41 5.30
C PRO A 43 -7.63 20.92 6.01
N ALA A 44 -7.50 21.27 7.30
CA ALA A 44 -6.39 20.81 8.13
C ALA A 44 -6.30 19.28 8.11
N TYR A 45 -5.08 18.74 8.03
CA TYR A 45 -4.76 17.31 7.99
C TYR A 45 -5.15 16.54 6.72
N THR A 46 -5.87 17.11 5.74
CA THR A 46 -6.29 16.40 4.51
C THR A 46 -5.12 15.85 3.73
N SER A 47 -4.09 16.64 3.51
CA SER A 47 -2.86 16.22 2.82
C SER A 47 -2.19 15.03 3.53
N MET A 48 -2.08 15.09 4.84
CA MET A 48 -1.51 14.02 5.65
C MET A 48 -2.36 12.73 5.55
N PHE A 49 -3.68 12.85 5.64
CA PHE A 49 -4.57 11.70 5.54
C PHE A 49 -4.51 11.04 4.17
N CYS A 50 -4.48 11.81 3.09
CA CYS A 50 -4.33 11.29 1.74
C CYS A 50 -2.99 10.54 1.56
N ARG A 51 -1.89 11.11 2.06
CA ARG A 51 -0.58 10.44 2.04
C ARG A 51 -0.60 9.11 2.80
N MET A 52 -1.14 9.10 4.02
CA MET A 52 -1.23 7.88 4.84
C MET A 52 -2.12 6.83 4.19
N MET A 53 -3.21 7.24 3.53
CA MET A 53 -4.10 6.35 2.82
C MET A 53 -3.41 5.69 1.62
N LEU A 54 -2.63 6.45 0.84
CA LEU A 54 -1.82 5.90 -0.26
C LEU A 54 -0.77 4.89 0.25
N VAL A 55 -0.12 5.19 1.37
CA VAL A 55 0.81 4.24 2.01
C VAL A 55 0.09 2.96 2.43
N ALA A 56 -1.09 3.06 3.05
CA ALA A 56 -1.88 1.90 3.46
C ALA A 56 -2.27 1.02 2.25
N VAL A 57 -2.71 1.64 1.16
CA VAL A 57 -3.05 0.90 -0.08
C VAL A 57 -1.81 0.24 -0.69
N LEU A 58 -0.64 0.89 -0.68
CA LEU A 58 0.62 0.27 -1.09
C LEU A 58 0.96 -0.96 -0.23
N CYS A 59 0.77 -0.89 1.09
CA CYS A 59 0.96 -2.04 1.98
C CYS A 59 0.02 -3.21 1.62
N ASP A 60 -1.25 -2.93 1.28
CA ASP A 60 -2.21 -3.96 0.86
C ASP A 60 -1.80 -4.64 -0.46
N GLN A 61 -1.25 -3.89 -1.42
CA GLN A 61 -0.84 -4.41 -2.72
C GLN A 61 0.33 -5.39 -2.66
N ILE A 62 1.18 -5.33 -1.65
CA ILE A 62 2.30 -6.26 -1.49
C ILE A 62 1.85 -7.73 -1.49
N SER A 63 0.66 -8.00 -0.99
CA SER A 63 0.13 -9.35 -0.82
C SER A 63 -1.16 -9.62 -1.61
N ILE A 64 -1.49 -8.78 -2.60
CA ILE A 64 -2.75 -8.91 -3.37
C ILE A 64 -2.85 -10.24 -4.12
N GLY A 65 -1.76 -10.73 -4.70
CA GLY A 65 -1.71 -12.01 -5.41
C GLY A 65 -2.08 -13.20 -4.52
N LEU A 66 -1.88 -13.12 -3.21
CA LEU A 66 -2.34 -14.17 -2.27
C LEU A 66 -3.86 -14.19 -2.14
N THR A 67 -4.52 -13.04 -2.31
CA THR A 67 -5.98 -12.96 -2.33
C THR A 67 -6.54 -13.64 -3.58
N SER A 68 -5.96 -13.37 -4.74
CA SER A 68 -6.32 -14.03 -6.01
C SER A 68 -6.12 -15.53 -5.94
N ALA A 69 -5.00 -15.99 -5.37
CA ALA A 69 -4.75 -17.41 -5.16
C ALA A 69 -5.80 -18.09 -4.26
N ASN A 70 -6.19 -17.43 -3.17
CA ASN A 70 -7.21 -17.96 -2.28
C ASN A 70 -8.58 -18.08 -2.98
N GLN A 71 -8.93 -17.10 -3.80
CA GLN A 71 -10.15 -17.15 -4.60
C GLN A 71 -10.12 -18.31 -5.61
N ALA A 72 -8.97 -18.53 -6.26
CA ALA A 72 -8.79 -19.64 -7.20
C ALA A 72 -8.88 -21.03 -6.53
N ILE A 73 -8.44 -21.15 -5.28
CA ILE A 73 -8.54 -22.39 -4.48
C ILE A 73 -9.99 -22.67 -4.01
N GLY A 74 -10.82 -21.63 -3.93
CA GLY A 74 -12.21 -21.74 -3.48
C GLY A 74 -12.41 -21.77 -1.97
N LYS A 75 -11.37 -21.67 -1.14
CA LYS A 75 -11.48 -21.59 0.33
C LYS A 75 -11.75 -20.16 0.83
N ILE A 76 -12.67 -19.49 0.16
CA ILE A 76 -12.94 -18.07 0.34
C ILE A 76 -13.48 -17.76 1.73
N ARG A 77 -14.34 -18.62 2.30
CA ARG A 77 -15.07 -18.32 3.54
C ARG A 77 -14.16 -18.02 4.74
N THR A 78 -13.22 -18.91 5.04
CA THR A 78 -12.32 -18.76 6.19
C THR A 78 -11.40 -17.54 6.02
N TYR A 79 -10.85 -17.39 4.81
CA TYR A 79 -9.99 -16.26 4.48
C TYR A 79 -10.71 -14.94 4.64
N THR A 80 -11.91 -14.81 4.05
CA THR A 80 -12.72 -13.59 4.08
C THR A 80 -13.14 -13.24 5.50
N LEU A 81 -13.57 -14.21 6.31
CA LEU A 81 -13.95 -13.96 7.70
C LEU A 81 -12.78 -13.43 8.52
N VAL A 82 -11.63 -14.08 8.48
CA VAL A 82 -10.43 -13.63 9.22
C VAL A 82 -10.01 -12.23 8.77
N PHE A 83 -9.95 -12.02 7.47
CA PHE A 83 -9.48 -10.77 6.88
C PHE A 83 -10.39 -9.58 7.22
N TYR A 84 -11.71 -9.71 7.03
CA TYR A 84 -12.64 -8.62 7.33
C TYR A 84 -12.83 -8.40 8.83
N THR A 85 -12.71 -9.45 9.65
CA THR A 85 -12.70 -9.27 11.11
C THR A 85 -11.50 -8.44 11.57
N LEU A 86 -10.31 -8.68 11.00
CA LEU A 86 -9.13 -7.84 11.26
C LEU A 86 -9.35 -6.38 10.81
N LYS A 87 -9.95 -6.16 9.65
CA LYS A 87 -10.26 -4.79 9.18
C LYS A 87 -11.27 -4.07 10.09
N LEU A 88 -12.21 -4.78 10.70
CA LEU A 88 -13.13 -4.19 11.69
C LEU A 88 -12.40 -3.67 12.94
N LEU A 89 -11.21 -4.18 13.26
CA LEU A 89 -10.43 -3.67 14.38
C LEU A 89 -10.04 -2.19 14.23
N VAL A 90 -9.99 -1.67 13.00
CA VAL A 90 -9.76 -0.24 12.76
C VAL A 90 -10.80 0.61 13.46
N ILE A 91 -12.09 0.19 13.41
CA ILE A 91 -13.20 0.93 14.04
C ILE A 91 -13.01 0.95 15.55
N VAL A 92 -12.71 -0.21 16.13
CA VAL A 92 -12.51 -0.35 17.59
C VAL A 92 -11.28 0.44 18.04
N ALA A 93 -10.17 0.30 17.33
CA ALA A 93 -8.93 1.01 17.64
C ALA A 93 -9.08 2.53 17.47
N GLY A 94 -9.76 2.99 16.42
CA GLY A 94 -10.06 4.39 16.19
C GLY A 94 -10.95 4.98 17.28
N TRP A 95 -11.99 4.24 17.69
CA TRP A 95 -12.84 4.64 18.80
C TRP A 95 -12.04 4.76 20.11
N MET A 96 -11.19 3.79 20.42
CA MET A 96 -10.31 3.83 21.60
C MET A 96 -9.38 5.05 21.56
N CYS A 97 -8.74 5.33 20.42
CA CYS A 97 -7.88 6.49 20.28
C CYS A 97 -8.61 7.79 20.60
N LEU A 98 -9.83 7.96 20.09
CA LEU A 98 -10.63 9.15 20.37
C LEU A 98 -11.09 9.20 21.84
N HIS A 99 -11.47 8.07 22.43
CA HIS A 99 -11.89 8.00 23.82
C HIS A 99 -10.77 8.39 24.80
N TYR A 100 -9.52 8.05 24.48
CA TYR A 100 -8.34 8.46 25.27
C TYR A 100 -7.83 9.86 24.93
N GLY A 101 -8.54 10.63 24.09
CA GLY A 101 -8.17 12.00 23.75
C GLY A 101 -6.94 12.10 22.86
N LEU A 102 -6.58 11.05 22.13
CA LEU A 102 -5.47 11.09 21.18
C LEU A 102 -5.82 11.95 19.95
N PRO A 103 -4.84 12.56 19.30
CA PRO A 103 -5.09 13.38 18.11
C PRO A 103 -5.72 12.56 17.00
N ILE A 104 -6.54 13.21 16.15
CA ILE A 104 -7.26 12.58 15.03
C ILE A 104 -6.33 11.79 14.09
N VAL A 105 -5.10 12.22 13.95
CA VAL A 105 -4.05 11.54 13.17
C VAL A 105 -3.79 10.11 13.65
N SER A 106 -4.03 9.79 14.92
CA SER A 106 -3.86 8.45 15.48
C SER A 106 -4.77 7.42 14.81
N ILE A 107 -5.95 7.82 14.35
CA ILE A 107 -6.88 6.94 13.62
C ILE A 107 -6.25 6.47 12.31
N MET A 108 -5.57 7.37 11.59
CA MET A 108 -4.89 7.01 10.34
C MET A 108 -3.70 6.07 10.59
N TRP A 109 -2.96 6.27 11.66
CA TRP A 109 -1.91 5.32 12.06
C TRP A 109 -2.50 3.94 12.38
N CYS A 110 -3.62 3.87 13.11
CA CYS A 110 -4.32 2.61 13.33
C CYS A 110 -4.73 1.94 12.01
N TYR A 111 -5.24 2.72 11.06
CA TYR A 111 -5.60 2.21 9.73
C TYR A 111 -4.39 1.62 9.00
N VAL A 112 -3.28 2.37 8.89
CA VAL A 112 -2.04 1.89 8.24
C VAL A 112 -1.50 0.63 8.92
N LEU A 113 -1.49 0.60 10.26
CA LEU A 113 -1.02 -0.56 11.02
C LEU A 113 -1.91 -1.79 10.81
N VAL A 114 -3.22 -1.62 10.72
CA VAL A 114 -4.14 -2.74 10.44
C VAL A 114 -3.96 -3.23 9.01
N GLU A 115 -3.80 -2.36 8.01
CA GLU A 115 -3.49 -2.78 6.63
C GLU A 115 -2.17 -3.54 6.55
N LEU A 116 -1.14 -3.08 7.23
CA LEU A 116 0.14 -3.80 7.32
C LEU A 116 -0.03 -5.17 8.01
N ALA A 117 -0.75 -5.20 9.13
CA ALA A 117 -1.02 -6.44 9.85
C ALA A 117 -1.81 -7.44 9.00
N THR A 118 -2.84 -6.97 8.27
CA THR A 118 -3.62 -7.83 7.37
C THR A 118 -2.76 -8.39 6.23
N SER A 119 -1.85 -7.60 5.66
CA SER A 119 -0.90 -8.05 4.65
C SER A 119 0.04 -9.13 5.20
N ILE A 120 0.51 -8.99 6.44
CA ILE A 120 1.34 -9.99 7.11
C ILE A 120 0.55 -11.27 7.41
N VAL A 121 -0.69 -11.15 7.91
CA VAL A 121 -1.55 -12.31 8.25
C VAL A 121 -1.93 -13.13 7.02
N ARG A 122 -1.96 -12.55 5.82
CA ARG A 122 -2.17 -13.30 4.57
C ARG A 122 -1.12 -14.39 4.35
N LEU A 123 0.13 -14.16 4.74
CA LEU A 123 1.23 -15.11 4.52
C LEU A 123 1.02 -16.45 5.26
N PRO A 124 0.81 -16.48 6.58
CA PRO A 124 0.56 -17.74 7.29
C PRO A 124 -0.76 -18.40 6.89
N LEU A 125 -1.80 -17.64 6.59
CA LEU A 125 -3.05 -18.19 6.07
C LEU A 125 -2.84 -18.93 4.74
N MET A 126 -2.10 -18.35 3.81
CA MET A 126 -1.78 -19.01 2.54
C MET A 126 -0.81 -20.17 2.70
N LYS A 127 0.07 -20.14 3.69
CA LYS A 127 0.87 -21.32 4.06
C LYS A 127 -0.04 -22.49 4.48
N MET A 128 -1.06 -22.25 5.30
CA MET A 128 -2.00 -23.27 5.76
C MET A 128 -2.93 -23.77 4.63
N ILE A 129 -3.39 -22.89 3.76
CA ILE A 129 -4.38 -23.19 2.70
C ILE A 129 -3.71 -23.79 1.48
N ALA A 130 -2.61 -23.22 1.03
CA ALA A 130 -1.90 -23.56 -0.20
C ALA A 130 -0.48 -24.09 0.00
N GLY A 131 0.04 -24.12 1.26
CA GLY A 131 1.40 -24.49 1.62
C GLY A 131 2.45 -23.60 0.98
N LEU A 132 2.16 -22.31 0.87
CA LEU A 132 3.09 -21.30 0.42
C LEU A 132 4.35 -21.32 1.28
N GLU A 133 5.52 -21.29 0.67
CA GLU A 133 6.77 -21.03 1.37
C GLU A 133 6.91 -19.52 1.59
N ILE A 134 6.77 -19.07 2.85
CA ILE A 134 6.71 -17.64 3.20
C ILE A 134 8.02 -16.93 2.86
N TRP A 135 9.16 -17.53 3.21
CA TRP A 135 10.46 -16.90 3.07
C TRP A 135 10.86 -16.60 1.61
N PRO A 136 10.77 -17.56 0.68
CA PRO A 136 11.01 -17.28 -0.72
C PRO A 136 10.07 -16.21 -1.29
N PHE A 137 8.78 -16.24 -0.93
CA PHE A 137 7.81 -15.23 -1.36
C PHE A 137 8.23 -13.82 -0.92
N ILE A 138 8.56 -13.64 0.37
CA ILE A 138 9.01 -12.35 0.89
C ILE A 138 10.26 -11.89 0.15
N MET A 139 11.28 -12.72 0.02
CA MET A 139 12.52 -12.35 -0.64
C MET A 139 12.32 -12.00 -2.13
N HIS A 140 11.51 -12.78 -2.85
CA HIS A 140 11.24 -12.55 -4.26
C HIS A 140 10.38 -11.31 -4.53
N VAL A 141 9.44 -10.99 -3.64
CA VAL A 141 8.58 -9.81 -3.79
C VAL A 141 9.28 -8.57 -3.26
N PHE A 142 9.65 -8.55 -1.97
CA PHE A 142 10.20 -7.35 -1.33
C PHE A 142 11.55 -6.91 -1.90
N ALA A 143 12.51 -7.83 -2.12
CA ALA A 143 13.82 -7.46 -2.64
C ALA A 143 13.72 -6.83 -4.04
N ARG A 144 12.77 -7.30 -4.86
CA ARG A 144 12.58 -6.79 -6.22
C ARG A 144 11.76 -5.50 -6.27
N ILE A 145 10.94 -5.23 -5.28
CA ILE A 145 10.16 -3.99 -5.16
C ILE A 145 10.99 -2.87 -4.53
N ALA A 146 11.84 -3.19 -3.55
CA ALA A 146 12.57 -2.21 -2.77
C ALA A 146 13.49 -1.32 -3.62
N ALA A 147 14.22 -1.90 -4.57
CA ALA A 147 15.16 -1.17 -5.42
C ALA A 147 14.45 -0.11 -6.31
N PRO A 148 13.45 -0.47 -7.15
CA PRO A 148 12.76 0.53 -7.98
C PRO A 148 12.02 1.58 -7.13
N CYS A 149 11.41 1.20 -6.01
CA CYS A 149 10.75 2.17 -5.13
C CYS A 149 11.70 3.14 -4.48
N ALA A 150 12.89 2.68 -4.05
CA ALA A 150 13.92 3.56 -3.51
C ALA A 150 14.40 4.57 -4.57
N VAL A 151 14.67 4.11 -5.78
CA VAL A 151 15.08 4.97 -6.90
C VAL A 151 13.98 5.98 -7.22
N MET A 152 12.73 5.54 -7.38
CA MET A 152 11.59 6.43 -7.65
C MET A 152 11.42 7.48 -6.54
N SER A 153 11.51 7.08 -5.28
CA SER A 153 11.37 7.99 -4.14
C SER A 153 12.49 9.04 -4.11
N VAL A 154 13.74 8.62 -4.36
CA VAL A 154 14.89 9.54 -4.42
C VAL A 154 14.76 10.50 -5.59
N VAL A 155 14.38 10.03 -6.76
CA VAL A 155 14.19 10.88 -7.96
C VAL A 155 13.05 11.86 -7.74
N CYS A 156 11.89 11.42 -7.24
CA CYS A 156 10.78 12.31 -6.91
C CYS A 156 11.19 13.36 -5.87
N TYR A 157 11.89 12.95 -4.82
CA TYR A 157 12.39 13.88 -3.80
C TYR A 157 13.37 14.91 -4.38
N ALA A 158 14.31 14.49 -5.23
CA ALA A 158 15.25 15.39 -5.88
C ALA A 158 14.53 16.41 -6.79
N ILE A 159 13.54 15.97 -7.56
CA ILE A 159 12.73 16.85 -8.42
C ILE A 159 11.96 17.87 -7.57
N THR A 160 11.36 17.44 -6.45
CA THR A 160 10.60 18.34 -5.57
C THR A 160 11.47 19.40 -4.90
N GLN A 161 12.75 19.12 -4.67
CA GLN A 161 13.69 20.07 -4.06
C GLN A 161 14.30 21.08 -5.05
N HIS A 162 14.46 20.68 -6.33
CA HIS A 162 15.22 21.47 -7.31
C HIS A 162 14.36 22.19 -8.35
N ILE A 163 13.09 21.85 -8.48
CA ILE A 163 12.21 22.38 -9.53
C ILE A 163 10.99 23.04 -8.89
N GLU A 164 10.94 24.38 -8.98
CA GLU A 164 9.79 25.21 -8.56
C GLU A 164 8.91 25.55 -9.78
N LEU A 165 8.37 24.56 -10.47
CA LEU A 165 7.49 24.77 -11.62
C LEU A 165 6.04 24.35 -11.29
N PRO A 166 5.02 25.09 -11.78
CA PRO A 166 3.62 24.75 -11.53
C PRO A 166 3.21 23.38 -12.11
N TYR A 167 3.99 22.87 -13.07
CA TYR A 167 3.74 21.56 -13.74
C TYR A 167 4.65 20.44 -13.22
N ARG A 168 5.28 20.62 -12.06
CA ARG A 168 6.22 19.66 -11.45
C ARG A 168 5.64 18.26 -11.30
N ILE A 169 4.34 18.15 -11.02
CA ILE A 169 3.64 16.87 -10.90
C ILE A 169 3.71 16.03 -12.18
N PHE A 170 3.61 16.63 -13.35
CA PHE A 170 3.72 15.90 -14.62
C PHE A 170 5.13 15.38 -14.84
N ILE A 171 6.15 16.14 -14.42
CA ILE A 171 7.55 15.75 -14.53
C ILE A 171 7.85 14.61 -13.56
N THR A 172 7.39 14.69 -12.31
CA THR A 172 7.58 13.62 -11.30
C THR A 172 6.87 12.34 -11.71
N THR A 173 5.65 12.44 -12.23
CA THR A 173 4.91 11.28 -12.73
C THR A 173 5.56 10.69 -13.98
N ALA A 174 5.98 11.50 -14.95
CA ALA A 174 6.69 11.03 -16.13
C ALA A 174 8.01 10.34 -15.78
N ALA A 175 8.76 10.90 -14.84
CA ALA A 175 10.00 10.30 -14.36
C ALA A 175 9.75 8.95 -13.68
N SER A 176 8.69 8.82 -12.89
CA SER A 176 8.33 7.54 -12.24
C SER A 176 7.85 6.47 -13.22
N VAL A 177 7.26 6.88 -14.36
CA VAL A 177 6.82 5.96 -15.43
C VAL A 177 8.01 5.47 -16.26
N LEU A 178 9.07 6.27 -16.40
CA LEU A 178 10.26 5.92 -17.20
C LEU A 178 11.28 5.06 -16.43
N LEU A 179 11.20 5.00 -15.10
CA LEU A 179 12.04 4.20 -14.21
C LEU A 179 11.44 2.79 -13.98
#